data_6cbeb4d073520c5757227363b184c31f
#
_entry.id   6cbeb4d073520c5757227363b184c31f
#
_cell.length_a   1.000
_cell.length_b   1.000
_cell.length_c   1.000
_cell.angle_alpha   90.00
_cell.angle_beta   90.00
_cell.angle_gamma   90.00
#
_symmetry.space_group_name_H-M   'P 1'
#
loop_
_entity.id
_entity.type
_entity.pdbx_description
1 polymer ?
#
loop_
_entity_poly.entity_id
_entity_poly.type
_entity_poly.pdbx_seq_one_letter_code
_entity_poly.pdbx_strand_id
1 'polypeptide(L)'
;MSRTSSEFGEKLRQFLRKNRLTLRDAAFATGFSATYWKNLTDGRIPSARAIDRIADTFPELDANELRVLAGYATKPDLDPATAVMLTLRSNSGISDEGINQIVDFVREIEEKYGKKR
;
A
#
# COMPACT_ATOMS: atom_id res chain seq x y z
N MET A 1 -2.94 2.05 21.59
CA MET A 1 -3.03 3.17 20.63
C MET A 1 -3.34 2.64 19.23
N SER A 2 -4.23 3.33 18.54
CA SER A 2 -4.51 2.99 17.14
C SER A 2 -3.29 3.32 16.28
N ARG A 3 -2.91 2.39 15.41
CA ARG A 3 -1.88 2.67 14.41
C ARG A 3 -2.46 3.63 13.36
N THR A 4 -1.65 4.56 12.92
CA THR A 4 -2.04 5.51 11.88
C THR A 4 -0.95 5.61 10.83
N SER A 5 -1.36 5.95 9.61
CA SER A 5 -0.44 6.20 8.50
C SER A 5 -1.03 7.30 7.64
N SER A 6 -0.38 8.46 7.63
CA SER A 6 -0.82 9.58 6.81
C SER A 6 -0.69 9.25 5.32
N GLU A 7 0.31 8.49 4.93
CA GLU A 7 0.51 8.06 3.55
C GLU A 7 -0.62 7.14 3.08
N PHE A 8 -1.06 6.22 3.93
CA PHE A 8 -2.18 5.34 3.61
C PHE A 8 -3.46 6.15 3.39
N GLY A 9 -3.78 7.04 4.32
CA GLY A 9 -4.97 7.88 4.23
C GLY A 9 -4.93 8.79 3.01
N GLU A 10 -3.78 9.38 2.71
CA GLU A 10 -3.60 10.25 1.55
C GLU A 10 -3.76 9.49 0.24
N LYS A 11 -3.25 8.27 0.17
CA LYS A 11 -3.41 7.42 -1.02
C LYS A 11 -4.90 7.19 -1.31
N LEU A 12 -5.69 6.88 -0.29
CA LEU A 12 -7.12 6.68 -0.45
C LEU A 12 -7.84 7.97 -0.83
N ARG A 13 -7.48 9.10 -0.21
CA ARG A 13 -8.06 10.39 -0.57
C ARG A 13 -7.80 10.77 -2.01
N GLN A 14 -6.57 10.58 -2.48
CA GLN A 14 -6.21 10.85 -3.87
C GLN A 14 -7.00 9.96 -4.83
N PHE A 15 -7.14 8.69 -4.50
CA PHE A 15 -7.91 7.76 -5.30
C PHE A 15 -9.37 8.20 -5.41
N LEU A 16 -10.00 8.53 -4.29
CA LEU A 16 -11.40 8.97 -4.28
C LEU A 16 -11.58 10.25 -5.09
N ARG A 17 -10.68 11.21 -4.91
CA ARG A 17 -10.73 12.49 -5.63
C ARG A 17 -10.56 12.29 -7.14
N LYS A 18 -9.58 11.50 -7.53
CA LYS A 18 -9.30 11.22 -8.93
C LYS A 18 -10.50 10.58 -9.63
N ASN A 19 -11.21 9.69 -8.95
CA ASN A 19 -12.33 8.96 -9.52
C ASN A 19 -13.69 9.61 -9.19
N ARG A 20 -13.67 10.77 -8.54
CA ARG A 20 -14.87 11.51 -8.15
C ARG A 20 -15.84 10.66 -7.31
N LEU A 21 -15.26 9.89 -6.39
CA LEU A 21 -16.03 9.04 -5.49
C LEU A 21 -16.18 9.72 -4.13
N THR A 22 -17.38 9.64 -3.58
CA THR A 22 -17.62 10.07 -2.20
C THR A 22 -17.32 8.93 -1.24
N LEU A 23 -17.25 9.24 0.06
CA LEU A 23 -17.12 8.19 1.07
C LEU A 23 -18.28 7.20 1.00
N ARG A 24 -19.48 7.68 0.70
CA ARG A 24 -20.66 6.82 0.52
C ARG A 24 -20.52 5.88 -0.67
N ASP A 25 -19.99 6.40 -1.78
CA ASP A 25 -19.76 5.58 -2.97
C ASP A 25 -18.80 4.45 -2.66
N ALA A 26 -17.69 4.75 -1.98
CA ALA A 26 -16.71 3.75 -1.60
C ALA A 26 -17.29 2.74 -0.60
N ALA A 27 -18.05 3.22 0.36
CA ALA A 27 -18.72 2.37 1.35
C ALA A 27 -19.68 1.39 0.67
N PHE A 28 -20.51 1.89 -0.22
CA PHE A 28 -21.45 1.05 -0.96
C PHE A 28 -20.74 -0.03 -1.78
N ALA A 29 -19.67 0.36 -2.49
CA ALA A 29 -18.94 -0.58 -3.36
C ALA A 29 -18.25 -1.67 -2.58
N THR A 30 -17.69 -1.35 -1.40
CA THR A 30 -16.92 -2.31 -0.59
C THR A 30 -17.76 -3.07 0.42
N GLY A 31 -18.95 -2.58 0.73
CA GLY A 31 -19.76 -3.13 1.82
C GLY A 31 -19.36 -2.63 3.19
N PHE A 32 -18.47 -1.65 3.27
CA PHE A 32 -18.08 -1.01 4.53
C PHE A 32 -18.99 0.20 4.80
N SER A 33 -18.90 0.76 6.01
CA SER A 33 -19.65 2.00 6.32
C SER A 33 -18.90 3.23 5.83
N ALA A 34 -19.64 4.33 5.62
CA ALA A 34 -19.02 5.62 5.28
C ALA A 34 -18.11 6.11 6.41
N THR A 35 -18.51 5.88 7.67
CA THR A 35 -17.68 6.22 8.83
C THR A 35 -16.36 5.46 8.81
N TYR A 36 -16.40 4.18 8.46
CA TYR A 36 -15.17 3.39 8.34
C TYR A 36 -14.24 3.99 7.27
N TRP A 37 -14.78 4.33 6.11
CA TRP A 37 -14.00 4.97 5.05
C TRP A 37 -13.43 6.32 5.48
N LYS A 38 -14.21 7.11 6.23
CA LYS A 38 -13.68 8.37 6.77
C LYS A 38 -12.47 8.11 7.67
N ASN A 39 -12.56 7.11 8.54
CA ASN A 39 -11.44 6.75 9.42
C ASN A 39 -10.22 6.32 8.61
N LEU A 40 -10.40 5.56 7.52
CA LEU A 40 -9.30 5.16 6.65
C LEU A 40 -8.62 6.36 6.00
N THR A 41 -9.40 7.31 5.49
CA THR A 41 -8.83 8.53 4.87
C THR A 41 -8.16 9.44 5.91
N ASP A 42 -8.54 9.31 7.18
CA ASP A 42 -7.87 10.02 8.27
C ASP A 42 -6.57 9.32 8.72
N GLY A 43 -6.23 8.19 8.11
CA GLY A 43 -4.99 7.49 8.35
C GLY A 43 -5.08 6.29 9.26
N ARG A 44 -6.28 5.91 9.69
CA ARG A 44 -6.45 4.70 10.48
C ARG A 44 -6.11 3.47 9.63
N ILE A 45 -5.31 2.57 10.19
CA ILE A 45 -4.88 1.38 9.46
C ILE A 45 -5.91 0.26 9.59
N PRO A 46 -6.44 -0.24 8.46
CA PRO A 46 -7.39 -1.34 8.49
C PRO A 46 -6.71 -2.69 8.69
N SER A 47 -7.49 -3.74 8.85
CA SER A 47 -6.96 -5.11 8.84
C SER A 47 -6.44 -5.47 7.45
N ALA A 48 -5.55 -6.46 7.36
CA ALA A 48 -5.07 -6.95 6.08
C ALA A 48 -6.21 -7.46 5.19
N ARG A 49 -7.22 -8.08 5.80
CA ARG A 49 -8.39 -8.56 5.07
C ARG A 49 -9.21 -7.40 4.47
N ALA A 50 -9.32 -6.29 5.20
CA ALA A 50 -10.00 -5.11 4.69
C ALA A 50 -9.24 -4.51 3.50
N ILE A 51 -7.92 -4.52 3.55
CA ILE A 51 -7.09 -4.06 2.43
C ILE A 51 -7.34 -4.91 1.19
N ASP A 52 -7.41 -6.23 1.34
CA ASP A 52 -7.71 -7.12 0.22
C ASP A 52 -9.07 -6.81 -0.38
N ARG A 53 -10.06 -6.56 0.46
CA ARG A 53 -11.41 -6.20 0.00
C ARG A 53 -11.41 -4.91 -0.80
N ILE A 54 -10.70 -3.90 -0.34
CA ILE A 54 -10.58 -2.61 -1.03
C ILE A 54 -9.92 -2.82 -2.39
N ALA A 55 -8.82 -3.57 -2.45
CA ALA A 55 -8.10 -3.81 -3.70
C ALA A 55 -8.93 -4.66 -4.67
N ASP A 56 -9.69 -5.63 -4.18
CA ASP A 56 -10.58 -6.43 -5.02
C ASP A 56 -11.71 -5.59 -5.61
N THR A 57 -12.22 -4.64 -4.85
CA THR A 57 -13.31 -3.76 -5.27
C THR A 57 -12.81 -2.71 -6.27
N PHE A 58 -11.61 -2.17 -6.03
CA PHE A 58 -11.02 -1.10 -6.84
C PHE A 58 -9.68 -1.57 -7.40
N PRO A 59 -9.68 -2.20 -8.59
CA PRO A 59 -8.44 -2.75 -9.16
C PRO A 59 -7.32 -1.74 -9.40
N GLU A 60 -7.63 -0.44 -9.46
CA GLU A 60 -6.62 0.60 -9.55
C GLU A 60 -5.74 0.66 -8.29
N LEU A 61 -6.25 0.19 -7.15
CA LEU A 61 -5.50 0.14 -5.91
C LEU A 61 -4.83 -1.23 -5.77
N ASP A 62 -3.50 -1.22 -5.73
CA ASP A 62 -2.73 -2.46 -5.58
C ASP A 62 -2.73 -2.89 -4.10
N ALA A 63 -3.13 -4.12 -3.84
CA ALA A 63 -3.18 -4.67 -2.48
C ALA A 63 -1.80 -4.65 -1.82
N ASN A 64 -0.74 -4.98 -2.55
CA ASN A 64 0.61 -5.01 -1.99
C ASN A 64 1.10 -3.61 -1.64
N GLU A 65 0.81 -2.63 -2.49
CA GLU A 65 1.13 -1.23 -2.18
C GLU A 65 0.40 -0.75 -0.94
N LEU A 66 -0.89 -1.05 -0.83
CA LEU A 66 -1.68 -0.68 0.34
C LEU A 66 -1.15 -1.35 1.61
N ARG A 67 -0.74 -2.61 1.53
CA ARG A 67 -0.15 -3.32 2.66
C ARG A 67 1.15 -2.67 3.12
N VAL A 68 2.01 -2.29 2.17
CA VAL A 68 3.27 -1.60 2.49
C VAL A 68 3.00 -0.27 3.17
N LEU A 69 2.08 0.53 2.64
CA LEU A 69 1.72 1.82 3.24
C LEU A 69 1.11 1.66 4.63
N ALA A 70 0.38 0.59 4.86
CA ALA A 70 -0.22 0.29 6.15
C ALA A 70 0.77 -0.34 7.14
N GLY A 71 1.96 -0.70 6.69
CA GLY A 71 2.97 -1.31 7.54
C GLY A 71 2.85 -2.82 7.68
N TYR A 72 2.05 -3.47 6.84
CA TYR A 72 1.92 -4.93 6.85
C TYR A 72 3.00 -5.57 6.00
N ALA A 73 3.30 -6.84 6.30
CA ALA A 73 4.15 -7.65 5.47
C ALA A 73 3.52 -7.85 4.10
N THR A 74 4.34 -7.88 3.06
CA THR A 74 3.88 -8.14 1.70
C THR A 74 3.50 -9.62 1.55
N LYS A 75 2.75 -9.91 0.47
CA LYS A 75 2.40 -11.30 0.18
C LYS A 75 3.66 -12.12 -0.11
N PRO A 76 3.65 -13.44 0.19
CA PRO A 76 4.84 -14.27 0.00
C PRO A 76 5.38 -14.32 -1.43
N ASP A 77 4.54 -14.04 -2.42
CA ASP A 77 4.95 -14.04 -3.82
C ASP A 77 5.65 -12.76 -4.25
N LEU A 78 5.66 -11.74 -3.38
CA LEU A 78 6.34 -10.48 -3.67
C LEU A 78 7.77 -10.54 -3.16
N ASP A 79 8.74 -10.40 -4.05
CA ASP A 79 10.14 -10.46 -3.65
C ASP A 79 10.54 -9.22 -2.84
N PRO A 80 11.59 -9.33 -1.99
CA PRO A 80 12.02 -8.22 -1.15
C PRO A 80 12.43 -6.97 -1.93
N ALA A 81 13.04 -7.12 -3.10
CA ALA A 81 13.45 -5.98 -3.91
C ALA A 81 12.24 -5.18 -4.40
N THR A 82 11.17 -5.86 -4.80
CA THR A 82 9.93 -5.22 -5.21
C THR A 82 9.26 -4.53 -4.03
N ALA A 83 9.27 -5.17 -2.86
CA ALA A 83 8.72 -4.57 -1.64
C ALA A 83 9.46 -3.27 -1.27
N VAL A 84 10.79 -3.27 -1.35
CA VAL A 84 11.60 -2.08 -1.12
C VAL A 84 11.26 -0.98 -2.12
N MET A 85 11.13 -1.34 -3.39
CA MET A 85 10.77 -0.39 -4.45
C MET A 85 9.43 0.30 -4.17
N LEU A 86 8.41 -0.48 -3.80
CA LEU A 86 7.09 0.08 -3.50
C LEU A 86 7.14 1.01 -2.29
N THR A 87 7.86 0.63 -1.25
CA THR A 87 8.01 1.45 -0.06
C THR A 87 8.69 2.78 -0.39
N LEU A 88 9.78 2.75 -1.16
CA LEU A 88 10.52 3.95 -1.52
C LEU A 88 9.70 4.89 -2.40
N ARG A 89 8.96 4.36 -3.35
CA ARG A 89 8.08 5.18 -4.20
C ARG A 89 7.01 5.90 -3.40
N SER A 90 6.51 5.24 -2.38
CA SER A 90 5.39 5.77 -1.59
C SER A 90 5.84 6.77 -0.54
N ASN A 91 7.02 6.57 0.06
CA ASN A 91 7.41 7.25 1.29
C ASN A 91 8.66 8.11 1.21
N SER A 92 9.31 8.17 0.05
CA SER A 92 10.55 8.92 -0.07
C SER A 92 10.52 9.90 -1.23
N GLY A 93 11.40 10.91 -1.18
CA GLY A 93 11.59 11.83 -2.29
C GLY A 93 12.68 11.37 -3.26
N ILE A 94 13.07 10.10 -3.19
CA ILE A 94 14.12 9.54 -4.04
C ILE A 94 13.60 9.38 -5.46
N SER A 95 14.41 9.75 -6.46
CA SER A 95 14.05 9.60 -7.87
C SER A 95 13.94 8.14 -8.27
N ASP A 96 13.23 7.87 -9.37
CA ASP A 96 13.11 6.51 -9.89
C ASP A 96 14.48 5.88 -10.16
N GLU A 97 15.43 6.64 -10.66
CA GLU A 97 16.79 6.17 -10.88
C GLU A 97 17.45 5.74 -9.58
N GLY A 98 17.32 6.56 -8.53
CA GLY A 98 17.84 6.21 -7.20
C GLY A 98 17.18 4.98 -6.62
N ILE A 99 15.87 4.84 -6.81
CA ILE A 99 15.13 3.67 -6.35
C ILE A 99 15.61 2.42 -7.08
N ASN A 100 15.84 2.49 -8.39
CA ASN A 100 16.34 1.36 -9.16
C ASN A 100 17.72 0.91 -8.70
N GLN A 101 18.61 1.84 -8.34
CA GLN A 101 19.92 1.52 -7.79
C GLN A 101 19.81 0.78 -6.45
N ILE A 102 18.90 1.20 -5.60
CA ILE A 102 18.68 0.55 -4.30
C ILE A 102 18.11 -0.85 -4.50
N VAL A 103 17.16 -1.01 -5.42
CA VAL A 103 16.56 -2.31 -5.74
C VAL A 103 17.62 -3.27 -6.28
N ASP A 104 18.48 -2.80 -7.18
CA ASP A 104 19.57 -3.61 -7.73
C ASP A 104 20.53 -4.08 -6.63
N PHE A 105 20.85 -3.19 -5.69
CA PHE A 105 21.68 -3.51 -4.54
C PHE A 105 21.04 -4.59 -3.66
N VAL A 106 19.75 -4.48 -3.39
CA VAL A 106 19.02 -5.48 -2.60
C VAL A 106 19.06 -6.84 -3.30
N ARG A 107 18.84 -6.89 -4.61
CA ARG A 107 18.89 -8.14 -5.38
C ARG A 107 20.27 -8.77 -5.35
N GLU A 108 21.30 -7.94 -5.46
CA GLU A 108 22.67 -8.41 -5.38
C GLU A 108 22.97 -9.06 -4.03
N ILE A 109 22.50 -8.45 -2.93
CA ILE A 109 22.65 -9.00 -1.59
C ILE A 109 21.91 -10.33 -1.45
N GLU A 110 20.69 -10.41 -1.98
CA GLU A 110 19.91 -11.65 -1.94
C GLU A 110 20.62 -12.78 -2.69
N GLU A 111 21.20 -12.50 -3.85
CA GLU A 111 21.97 -13.50 -4.59
C GLU A 111 23.16 -14.00 -3.80
N LYS A 112 23.86 -13.10 -3.12
CA LYS A 112 25.09 -13.41 -2.40
C LYS A 112 24.83 -14.11 -1.07
N TYR A 113 23.83 -13.64 -0.33
CA TYR A 113 23.63 -14.03 1.07
C TYR A 113 22.26 -14.64 1.34
N GLY A 114 21.41 -14.70 0.33
CA GLY A 114 20.09 -15.28 0.48
C GLY A 114 20.15 -16.78 0.71
N LYS A 115 19.21 -17.29 1.49
CA LYS A 115 19.14 -18.71 1.74
C LYS A 115 18.63 -19.44 0.49
N LYS A 116 19.37 -20.38 0.01
CA LYS A 116 18.92 -21.26 -1.06
C LYS A 116 17.96 -22.29 -0.47
N ARG A 117 16.88 -22.50 -1.16
CA ARG A 117 15.92 -23.52 -0.81
C ARG A 117 16.12 -24.77 -1.66
#